data_74efb11bc3e64c1b085fc1b138d7d45f
#
_entry.id   74efb11bc3e64c1b085fc1b138d7d45f
#
_cell.length_a   1.000
_cell.length_b   1.000
_cell.length_c   1.000
_cell.angle_alpha   90.00
_cell.angle_beta   90.00
_cell.angle_gamma   90.00
#
_symmetry.space_group_name_H-M   'P 1'
#
loop_
_entity.id
_entity.type
_entity.pdbx_description
1 polymer ?
#
loop_
_entity_poly.entity_id
_entity_poly.type
_entity_poly.pdbx_seq_one_letter_code
_entity_poly.pdbx_strand_id
1 'polypeptide(L)'
;MKQIKITLIVLGATLLTAACSNDNSQNNQEQKQVIDRTHLTAFTMGGKGTRTTADYDGTGISFYWTKDDHLWVNKNTNPMLPADLEHDADNEINDSITGTVTKVATSRFYFNGTFTEPEYIVRYTGKNGKKDKVTIATTQAQPNFNDATHLGESGDCGIGKATRYGGKYYFTLQHKAAYLTFIPHTSLWYAVAQLTQVKVTAEKAIAGEFNFTDTGIDLASRPAATPANQSITLTLGAPQHMNTFRTRVDSKALIMVVAPGTYSKLTVEYSLYDAYTKKTGIIKKEYANVTLTPGKNQKITPDLVLPIIRPSVGTWGGYDGVANINQAMWYIHRGDPKYDLTHSYLIPFKMSPSGPERFFVYTGGLWMLKKDHIPGFNAATAHNGVNYSGGGVNNYGFALAEGRPSDADISKYFFTPLVSPQQLSGNRYRFLPSNGIRCWTSTSAGAPGHMGEVFAIDLVPTGNDAVPPPNIGIGVNYNTIKMQYLYVQ
;
A
#
# COMPACT_ATOMS: atom_id res chain seq x y z
N MET A 1 38.84 35.72 1.02
CA MET A 1 38.21 36.91 1.64
C MET A 1 37.24 37.51 0.65
N LYS A 2 35.94 37.28 0.80
CA LYS A 2 34.88 38.08 0.16
C LYS A 2 33.74 38.15 1.19
N GLN A 3 33.48 39.34 1.66
CA GLN A 3 32.47 39.65 2.67
C GLN A 3 31.09 39.66 2.03
N ILE A 4 30.13 39.05 2.70
CA ILE A 4 28.72 39.11 2.35
C ILE A 4 28.09 40.18 3.26
N LYS A 5 27.60 41.27 2.63
CA LYS A 5 26.85 42.33 3.31
C LYS A 5 25.41 41.88 3.58
N ILE A 6 25.04 41.89 4.84
CA ILE A 6 23.66 41.73 5.30
C ILE A 6 23.07 43.13 5.37
N THR A 7 22.00 43.39 4.64
CA THR A 7 21.22 44.61 4.69
C THR A 7 20.04 44.41 5.65
N LEU A 8 20.09 45.13 6.76
CA LEU A 8 19.03 45.18 7.77
C LEU A 8 18.03 46.28 7.37
N ILE A 9 16.79 45.92 7.11
CA ILE A 9 15.70 46.88 6.89
C ILE A 9 14.96 47.08 8.24
N VAL A 10 15.12 48.24 8.81
CA VAL A 10 14.36 48.69 9.97
C VAL A 10 13.07 49.33 9.48
N LEU A 11 11.92 48.82 9.87
CA LEU A 11 10.62 49.44 9.62
C LEU A 11 10.19 50.20 10.88
N GLY A 12 10.14 51.51 10.75
CA GLY A 12 9.76 52.41 11.82
C GLY A 12 8.26 52.38 12.11
N ALA A 13 7.94 52.31 13.37
CA ALA A 13 6.58 52.47 13.88
C ALA A 13 6.23 53.97 14.01
N THR A 14 5.15 54.38 13.38
CA THR A 14 4.47 55.64 13.68
C THR A 14 3.14 55.37 14.33
N LEU A 15 3.06 55.71 15.60
CA LEU A 15 1.79 55.86 16.32
C LEU A 15 1.07 57.13 15.83
N LEU A 16 -0.21 57.00 15.48
CA LEU A 16 -1.15 58.10 15.44
C LEU A 16 -2.38 57.67 16.25
N THR A 17 -2.67 58.51 17.23
CA THR A 17 -3.77 58.40 18.18
C THR A 17 -5.03 59.07 17.64
N ALA A 18 -6.16 58.44 18.03
CA ALA A 18 -7.44 59.03 18.34
C ALA A 18 -8.43 59.32 17.20
N ALA A 19 -9.56 58.70 17.21
CA ALA A 19 -10.79 59.26 17.74
C ALA A 19 -11.95 58.27 17.58
N CYS A 20 -12.72 58.13 18.61
CA CYS A 20 -13.98 57.40 18.66
C CYS A 20 -14.97 57.90 17.61
N SER A 21 -15.69 57.03 16.95
CA SER A 21 -17.15 56.98 16.95
C SER A 21 -17.70 55.97 15.94
N ASN A 22 -18.77 55.33 16.35
CA ASN A 22 -19.78 54.56 15.62
C ASN A 22 -19.48 53.12 15.34
N ASP A 23 -20.06 52.31 16.23
CA ASP A 23 -20.65 51.01 15.92
C ASP A 23 -21.35 51.02 14.56
N ASN A 24 -20.75 50.31 13.63
CA ASN A 24 -21.46 49.64 12.56
C ASN A 24 -20.76 48.31 12.40
N SER A 25 -21.26 47.32 13.13
CA SER A 25 -21.04 45.91 12.84
C SER A 25 -21.59 45.66 11.45
N GLN A 26 -20.76 45.86 10.44
CA GLN A 26 -21.04 45.26 9.13
C GLN A 26 -20.81 43.78 9.31
N ASN A 27 -21.91 43.07 9.55
CA ASN A 27 -22.08 41.69 9.27
C ASN A 27 -21.70 41.50 7.78
N ASN A 28 -20.46 41.09 7.50
CA ASN A 28 -20.10 40.49 6.24
C ASN A 28 -20.76 39.08 6.20
N GLN A 29 -22.07 39.07 6.14
CA GLN A 29 -22.75 37.96 5.49
C GLN A 29 -22.36 38.07 4.01
N GLU A 30 -21.52 37.14 3.54
CA GLU A 30 -21.42 36.88 2.12
C GLU A 30 -22.86 36.79 1.61
N GLN A 31 -23.30 37.80 0.90
CA GLN A 31 -24.62 37.78 0.21
C GLN A 31 -24.53 36.64 -0.77
N LYS A 32 -25.13 35.50 -0.41
CA LYS A 32 -25.30 34.36 -1.29
C LYS A 32 -26.06 34.92 -2.50
N GLN A 33 -25.38 35.01 -3.63
CA GLN A 33 -25.97 35.50 -4.88
C GLN A 33 -27.13 34.57 -5.19
N VAL A 34 -28.36 35.05 -5.09
CA VAL A 34 -29.55 34.27 -5.43
C VAL A 34 -29.56 34.12 -6.95
N ILE A 35 -29.20 32.95 -7.41
CA ILE A 35 -29.23 32.62 -8.85
C ILE A 35 -30.68 32.53 -9.28
N ASP A 36 -31.06 33.32 -10.27
CA ASP A 36 -32.40 33.24 -10.89
C ASP A 36 -32.52 31.97 -11.73
N ARG A 37 -33.24 30.99 -11.23
CA ARG A 37 -33.48 29.68 -11.85
C ARG A 37 -34.77 29.63 -12.67
N THR A 38 -35.51 30.75 -12.80
CA THR A 38 -36.84 30.77 -13.45
C THR A 38 -36.80 30.43 -14.93
N HIS A 39 -35.69 30.68 -15.61
CA HIS A 39 -35.46 30.42 -17.02
C HIS A 39 -34.71 29.09 -17.29
N LEU A 40 -34.38 28.31 -16.24
CA LEU A 40 -33.66 27.08 -16.34
C LEU A 40 -34.58 25.86 -16.24
N THR A 41 -34.24 24.78 -16.94
CA THR A 41 -34.97 23.51 -16.84
C THR A 41 -34.37 22.64 -15.75
N ALA A 42 -35.20 22.16 -14.81
CA ALA A 42 -34.78 21.37 -13.67
C ALA A 42 -34.75 19.87 -13.98
N PHE A 43 -33.64 19.25 -13.68
CA PHE A 43 -33.42 17.79 -13.65
C PHE A 43 -33.20 17.34 -12.21
N THR A 44 -34.13 16.55 -11.67
CA THR A 44 -34.15 16.17 -10.27
C THR A 44 -33.74 14.70 -10.14
N MET A 45 -32.78 14.43 -9.31
CA MET A 45 -32.47 13.05 -8.95
C MET A 45 -33.55 12.54 -7.98
N GLY A 46 -34.29 11.50 -8.39
CA GLY A 46 -35.35 10.86 -7.60
C GLY A 46 -34.93 9.52 -7.02
N GLY A 47 -35.52 9.16 -5.87
CA GLY A 47 -35.41 7.81 -5.28
C GLY A 47 -34.11 7.49 -4.54
N LYS A 48 -33.99 6.24 -4.05
CA LYS A 48 -32.78 5.65 -3.42
C LYS A 48 -31.75 5.26 -4.48
N GLY A 49 -31.52 6.10 -5.49
CA GLY A 49 -30.56 5.82 -6.55
C GLY A 49 -29.13 6.08 -6.15
N THR A 50 -28.22 5.58 -6.95
CA THR A 50 -26.77 5.68 -6.81
C THR A 50 -26.25 7.12 -7.01
N ARG A 51 -25.30 7.57 -6.21
CA ARG A 51 -24.80 8.94 -6.05
C ARG A 51 -23.25 8.94 -6.10
N THR A 52 -22.59 10.09 -5.98
CA THR A 52 -21.18 10.27 -6.40
C THR A 52 -20.13 10.20 -5.30
N THR A 53 -20.51 10.35 -4.06
CA THR A 53 -19.67 10.16 -2.86
C THR A 53 -20.27 9.06 -2.03
N ALA A 54 -19.46 8.26 -1.36
CA ALA A 54 -19.97 7.03 -0.83
C ALA A 54 -19.53 6.75 0.61
N ASP A 55 -20.39 6.01 1.32
CA ASP A 55 -20.06 5.29 2.54
C ASP A 55 -20.27 3.81 2.29
N TYR A 56 -19.43 2.98 2.88
CA TYR A 56 -19.63 1.55 2.89
C TYR A 56 -20.34 1.13 4.19
N ASP A 57 -21.49 0.49 4.07
CA ASP A 57 -22.34 0.12 5.21
C ASP A 57 -22.14 -1.34 5.69
N GLY A 58 -21.15 -2.04 5.15
CA GLY A 58 -20.89 -3.47 5.41
C GLY A 58 -21.48 -4.37 4.32
N THR A 59 -22.49 -3.94 3.60
CA THR A 59 -23.18 -4.68 2.54
C THR A 59 -22.99 -4.08 1.17
N GLY A 60 -22.91 -2.76 1.07
CA GLY A 60 -22.81 -2.03 -0.19
C GLY A 60 -22.21 -0.65 -0.03
N ILE A 61 -22.10 0.03 -1.16
CA ILE A 61 -21.64 1.40 -1.24
C ILE A 61 -22.85 2.30 -1.42
N SER A 62 -23.08 3.22 -0.46
CA SER A 62 -24.11 4.25 -0.52
C SER A 62 -23.49 5.55 -0.99
N PHE A 63 -23.93 6.08 -2.12
CA PHE A 63 -23.34 7.25 -2.74
C PHE A 63 -24.12 8.54 -2.41
N TYR A 64 -23.44 9.70 -2.43
CA TYR A 64 -23.96 11.01 -2.10
C TYR A 64 -23.38 12.07 -3.05
N TRP A 65 -24.09 13.17 -3.25
CA TRP A 65 -23.57 14.37 -3.91
C TRP A 65 -22.69 15.16 -2.95
N THR A 66 -21.61 15.71 -3.47
CA THR A 66 -20.72 16.62 -2.74
C THR A 66 -20.51 17.91 -3.52
N LYS A 67 -19.93 18.90 -2.86
CA LYS A 67 -19.57 20.16 -3.51
C LYS A 67 -18.80 19.91 -4.81
N ASP A 68 -19.11 20.70 -5.83
CA ASP A 68 -18.48 20.66 -7.15
C ASP A 68 -18.78 19.38 -7.98
N ASP A 69 -19.81 18.63 -7.62
CA ASP A 69 -20.37 17.61 -8.51
C ASP A 69 -21.27 18.27 -9.55
N HIS A 70 -21.13 17.86 -10.81
CA HIS A 70 -21.83 18.40 -11.98
C HIS A 70 -22.41 17.28 -12.85
N LEU A 71 -23.40 17.64 -13.68
CA LEU A 71 -24.00 16.75 -14.66
C LEU A 71 -23.89 17.33 -16.08
N TRP A 72 -23.95 16.42 -17.03
CA TRP A 72 -24.16 16.72 -18.45
C TRP A 72 -25.48 16.13 -18.90
N VAL A 73 -26.22 16.82 -19.70
CA VAL A 73 -27.42 16.32 -20.39
C VAL A 73 -27.15 16.23 -21.88
N ASN A 74 -27.49 15.11 -22.50
CA ASN A 74 -27.45 15.00 -23.96
C ASN A 74 -28.78 15.51 -24.54
N LYS A 75 -28.73 16.67 -25.18
CA LYS A 75 -29.93 17.27 -25.84
C LYS A 75 -30.31 16.54 -27.13
N ASN A 76 -29.39 15.82 -27.73
CA ASN A 76 -29.66 15.01 -28.90
C ASN A 76 -30.21 13.64 -28.49
N THR A 77 -31.48 13.40 -28.81
CA THR A 77 -32.15 12.12 -28.52
C THR A 77 -32.07 11.11 -29.67
N ASN A 78 -31.52 11.51 -30.80
CA ASN A 78 -31.26 10.60 -31.93
C ASN A 78 -29.89 9.91 -31.74
N PRO A 79 -29.84 8.59 -31.47
CA PRO A 79 -28.59 7.89 -31.22
C PRO A 79 -27.67 7.78 -32.45
N MET A 80 -28.18 8.13 -33.65
CA MET A 80 -27.38 8.11 -34.88
C MET A 80 -26.59 9.40 -35.10
N LEU A 81 -26.84 10.42 -34.30
CA LEU A 81 -26.14 11.71 -34.38
C LEU A 81 -25.16 11.84 -33.20
N PRO A 82 -24.11 12.67 -33.33
CA PRO A 82 -23.24 12.99 -32.24
C PRO A 82 -23.99 13.57 -31.03
N ALA A 83 -23.52 13.25 -29.83
CA ALA A 83 -24.10 13.79 -28.60
C ALA A 83 -23.94 15.31 -28.53
N ASP A 84 -25.04 16.03 -28.23
CA ASP A 84 -25.07 17.45 -27.91
C ASP A 84 -25.15 17.63 -26.40
N LEU A 85 -23.98 17.72 -25.74
CA LEU A 85 -23.85 17.72 -24.29
C LEU A 85 -23.84 19.13 -23.72
N GLU A 86 -24.84 19.41 -22.89
CA GLU A 86 -24.99 20.64 -22.10
C GLU A 86 -24.59 20.37 -20.65
N HIS A 87 -23.76 21.27 -20.08
CA HIS A 87 -23.40 21.26 -18.65
C HIS A 87 -24.49 21.91 -17.80
N ASP A 88 -24.72 21.46 -16.59
CA ASP A 88 -25.61 22.16 -15.67
C ASP A 88 -25.06 23.57 -15.38
N ALA A 89 -25.94 24.55 -15.52
CA ALA A 89 -25.64 25.96 -15.27
C ALA A 89 -25.56 26.24 -13.76
N ASP A 90 -26.31 25.45 -12.98
CA ASP A 90 -26.40 25.55 -11.53
C ASP A 90 -26.96 24.27 -10.94
N ASN A 91 -26.74 24.05 -9.62
CA ASN A 91 -27.30 22.93 -8.87
C ASN A 91 -27.55 23.28 -7.40
N GLU A 92 -28.41 22.53 -6.74
CA GLU A 92 -28.76 22.74 -5.33
C GLU A 92 -27.78 22.08 -4.34
N ILE A 93 -26.69 21.45 -4.80
CA ILE A 93 -25.71 20.79 -3.92
C ILE A 93 -25.08 21.82 -3.01
N ASN A 94 -24.56 22.91 -3.58
CA ASN A 94 -23.88 23.96 -2.85
C ASN A 94 -24.82 24.73 -1.90
N ASP A 95 -26.12 24.78 -2.21
CA ASP A 95 -27.13 25.35 -1.33
C ASP A 95 -27.42 24.49 -0.11
N SER A 96 -27.33 23.20 -0.26
CA SER A 96 -27.62 22.19 0.75
C SER A 96 -26.43 21.85 1.62
N ILE A 97 -25.18 22.05 1.11
CA ILE A 97 -23.94 21.81 1.83
C ILE A 97 -23.56 23.07 2.61
N THR A 98 -23.97 23.13 3.89
CA THR A 98 -23.72 24.25 4.79
C THR A 98 -23.30 23.75 6.16
N GLY A 99 -22.34 24.46 6.78
CA GLY A 99 -21.86 24.12 8.12
C GLY A 99 -21.25 22.72 8.20
N THR A 100 -21.89 21.81 8.96
CA THR A 100 -21.43 20.42 9.14
C THR A 100 -21.94 19.45 8.06
N VAL A 101 -22.87 19.90 7.20
CA VAL A 101 -23.39 19.07 6.09
C VAL A 101 -22.38 19.11 4.94
N THR A 102 -21.70 18.01 4.70
CA THR A 102 -20.66 17.87 3.65
C THR A 102 -21.12 17.10 2.41
N LYS A 103 -22.28 16.44 2.49
CA LYS A 103 -22.83 15.59 1.42
C LYS A 103 -24.36 15.52 1.48
N VAL A 104 -25.01 15.37 0.34
CA VAL A 104 -26.47 15.28 0.22
C VAL A 104 -26.91 14.09 -0.61
N ALA A 105 -28.04 13.53 -0.25
CA ALA A 105 -28.57 12.33 -0.87
C ALA A 105 -29.24 12.59 -2.23
N THR A 106 -29.82 13.77 -2.43
CA THR A 106 -30.55 14.16 -3.64
C THR A 106 -30.21 15.60 -3.99
N SER A 107 -30.24 15.94 -5.27
CA SER A 107 -30.07 17.31 -5.72
C SER A 107 -30.87 17.56 -7.00
N ARG A 108 -31.06 18.84 -7.30
CA ARG A 108 -31.54 19.32 -8.58
C ARG A 108 -30.39 19.98 -9.31
N PHE A 109 -30.40 19.75 -10.64
CA PHE A 109 -29.48 20.34 -11.59
C PHE A 109 -30.26 21.16 -12.58
N TYR A 110 -29.80 22.33 -12.91
CA TYR A 110 -30.49 23.29 -13.73
C TYR A 110 -29.70 23.54 -15.01
N PHE A 111 -30.37 23.37 -16.16
CA PHE A 111 -29.75 23.48 -17.47
C PHE A 111 -30.33 24.62 -18.26
N ASN A 112 -29.50 25.31 -19.06
CA ASN A 112 -29.95 26.30 -20.02
C ASN A 112 -30.66 25.66 -21.19
N GLY A 113 -31.61 26.43 -21.78
CA GLY A 113 -32.30 26.04 -22.99
C GLY A 113 -33.62 25.33 -22.76
N THR A 114 -34.24 24.96 -23.86
CA THR A 114 -35.57 24.34 -23.90
C THR A 114 -35.41 22.83 -24.05
N PHE A 115 -36.06 22.10 -23.17
CA PHE A 115 -36.13 20.65 -23.18
C PHE A 115 -37.57 20.22 -23.40
N THR A 116 -37.84 19.61 -24.55
CA THR A 116 -39.20 19.25 -24.99
C THR A 116 -39.46 17.77 -25.09
N GLU A 117 -38.41 16.99 -25.27
CA GLU A 117 -38.51 15.54 -25.42
C GLU A 117 -38.98 14.86 -24.14
N PRO A 118 -39.66 13.71 -24.23
CA PRO A 118 -40.10 12.96 -23.05
C PRO A 118 -38.97 12.42 -22.21
N GLU A 119 -37.78 12.21 -22.79
CA GLU A 119 -36.63 11.60 -22.14
C GLU A 119 -35.32 12.19 -22.67
N TYR A 120 -34.32 12.29 -21.74
CA TYR A 120 -32.96 12.68 -22.06
C TYR A 120 -31.99 11.79 -21.30
N ILE A 121 -30.79 11.57 -21.86
CA ILE A 121 -29.70 10.91 -21.12
C ILE A 121 -28.92 11.97 -20.35
N VAL A 122 -28.72 11.69 -19.06
CA VAL A 122 -27.82 12.46 -18.19
C VAL A 122 -26.55 11.67 -17.93
N ARG A 123 -25.41 12.37 -17.89
CA ARG A 123 -24.09 11.79 -17.63
C ARG A 123 -23.46 12.46 -16.43
N TYR A 124 -22.89 11.65 -15.56
CA TYR A 124 -21.95 12.05 -14.53
C TYR A 124 -20.59 11.44 -14.88
N THR A 125 -19.58 12.25 -15.11
CA THR A 125 -18.25 11.84 -15.55
C THR A 125 -17.19 11.92 -14.45
N GLY A 126 -17.64 12.05 -13.19
CA GLY A 126 -16.77 12.29 -12.04
C GLY A 126 -16.43 13.78 -11.90
N LYS A 127 -15.91 14.18 -10.76
CA LYS A 127 -15.51 15.57 -10.49
C LYS A 127 -14.44 16.08 -11.45
N ASN A 128 -13.52 15.23 -11.86
CA ASN A 128 -12.40 15.55 -12.74
C ASN A 128 -12.66 15.13 -14.20
N GLY A 129 -13.89 14.68 -14.50
CA GLY A 129 -14.28 14.24 -15.84
C GLY A 129 -14.61 15.40 -16.77
N LYS A 130 -14.58 15.11 -18.07
CA LYS A 130 -15.03 16.00 -19.14
C LYS A 130 -16.36 15.51 -19.67
N LYS A 131 -17.02 16.32 -20.51
CA LYS A 131 -18.33 15.98 -21.06
C LYS A 131 -18.46 14.59 -21.67
N ASP A 132 -17.39 14.09 -22.28
CA ASP A 132 -17.31 12.83 -23.02
C ASP A 132 -16.14 11.92 -22.59
N LYS A 133 -15.53 12.23 -21.45
CA LYS A 133 -14.38 11.53 -20.92
C LYS A 133 -14.49 11.32 -19.42
N VAL A 134 -14.04 10.16 -18.96
CA VAL A 134 -13.83 9.86 -17.55
C VAL A 134 -12.38 9.46 -17.32
N THR A 135 -11.81 9.94 -16.23
CA THR A 135 -10.44 9.56 -15.83
C THR A 135 -10.48 8.78 -14.53
N ILE A 136 -10.10 7.50 -14.60
CA ILE A 136 -9.90 6.68 -13.41
C ILE A 136 -8.46 6.94 -12.92
N ALA A 137 -8.34 7.44 -11.71
CA ALA A 137 -7.08 7.88 -11.14
C ALA A 137 -6.16 6.68 -10.80
N THR A 138 -4.88 6.80 -11.12
CA THR A 138 -3.84 5.82 -10.76
C THR A 138 -3.42 5.92 -9.29
N THR A 139 -3.71 7.06 -8.65
CA THR A 139 -3.50 7.29 -7.22
C THR A 139 -4.82 7.74 -6.60
N GLN A 140 -5.25 7.03 -5.58
CA GLN A 140 -6.45 7.30 -4.82
C GLN A 140 -6.10 7.43 -3.34
N ALA A 141 -6.83 8.23 -2.59
CA ALA A 141 -6.59 8.44 -1.18
C ALA A 141 -7.89 8.30 -0.38
N GLN A 142 -7.89 7.39 0.59
CA GLN A 142 -9.02 7.17 1.48
C GLN A 142 -8.69 7.67 2.88
N PRO A 143 -9.39 8.71 3.40
CA PRO A 143 -9.08 9.31 4.70
C PRO A 143 -9.28 8.34 5.87
N ASN A 144 -10.42 7.64 5.89
CA ASN A 144 -10.84 6.74 6.95
C ASN A 144 -11.42 5.44 6.39
N PHE A 145 -11.50 4.40 7.21
CA PHE A 145 -12.24 3.19 6.83
C PHE A 145 -13.70 3.52 6.50
N ASN A 146 -14.24 2.82 5.52
CA ASN A 146 -15.59 2.97 4.99
C ASN A 146 -15.90 4.32 4.36
N ASP A 147 -14.99 5.28 4.44
CA ASP A 147 -15.12 6.58 3.80
C ASP A 147 -14.77 6.43 2.31
N ALA A 148 -15.77 6.55 1.48
CA ALA A 148 -15.62 6.47 0.03
C ALA A 148 -15.81 7.84 -0.66
N THR A 149 -15.59 8.94 0.07
CA THR A 149 -15.74 10.31 -0.45
C THR A 149 -14.81 10.63 -1.61
N HIS A 150 -13.67 9.95 -1.69
CA HIS A 150 -12.69 10.09 -2.77
C HIS A 150 -13.15 9.50 -4.12
N LEU A 151 -14.24 8.71 -4.17
CA LEU A 151 -14.62 8.01 -5.40
C LEU A 151 -14.94 8.94 -6.55
N GLY A 152 -15.64 10.07 -6.28
CA GLY A 152 -15.97 11.07 -7.32
C GLY A 152 -14.73 11.68 -7.97
N GLU A 153 -13.68 11.94 -7.20
CA GLU A 153 -12.38 12.45 -7.69
C GLU A 153 -11.54 11.34 -8.34
N SER A 154 -11.78 10.09 -7.94
CA SER A 154 -11.03 8.93 -8.42
C SER A 154 -11.56 8.32 -9.72
N GLY A 155 -12.64 8.89 -10.29
CA GLY A 155 -13.20 8.44 -11.58
C GLY A 155 -14.49 7.63 -11.46
N ASP A 156 -15.23 7.75 -10.35
CA ASP A 156 -16.61 7.31 -10.33
C ASP A 156 -17.41 8.05 -11.41
N CYS A 157 -18.28 7.34 -12.10
CA CYS A 157 -19.07 7.87 -13.20
C CYS A 157 -20.38 7.11 -13.34
N GLY A 158 -21.37 7.76 -13.96
CA GLY A 158 -22.68 7.16 -14.10
C GLY A 158 -23.51 7.78 -15.23
N ILE A 159 -24.52 7.05 -15.65
CA ILE A 159 -25.54 7.54 -16.58
C ILE A 159 -26.92 7.39 -15.98
N GLY A 160 -27.83 8.25 -16.39
CA GLY A 160 -29.23 8.17 -16.03
C GLY A 160 -30.12 8.50 -17.22
N LYS A 161 -31.33 7.95 -17.22
CA LYS A 161 -32.40 8.31 -18.13
C LYS A 161 -33.34 9.25 -17.39
N ALA A 162 -33.37 10.50 -17.80
CA ALA A 162 -34.23 11.51 -17.23
C ALA A 162 -35.56 11.51 -17.95
N THR A 163 -36.65 11.24 -17.26
CA THR A 163 -38.01 11.17 -17.79
C THR A 163 -38.83 12.39 -17.35
N ARG A 164 -39.59 12.99 -18.25
CA ARG A 164 -40.39 14.19 -18.02
C ARG A 164 -41.66 13.85 -17.23
N TYR A 165 -41.88 14.60 -16.15
CA TYR A 165 -43.11 14.55 -15.38
C TYR A 165 -43.41 15.93 -14.78
N GLY A 166 -44.63 16.45 -14.98
CA GLY A 166 -45.04 17.74 -14.42
C GLY A 166 -44.16 18.94 -14.83
N GLY A 167 -43.63 18.93 -16.07
CA GLY A 167 -42.75 19.99 -16.57
C GLY A 167 -41.31 19.94 -16.07
N LYS A 168 -40.94 18.91 -15.26
CA LYS A 168 -39.60 18.66 -14.76
C LYS A 168 -39.10 17.29 -15.21
N TYR A 169 -37.80 17.07 -15.12
CA TYR A 169 -37.18 15.79 -15.43
C TYR A 169 -36.71 15.08 -14.16
N TYR A 170 -36.93 13.76 -14.09
CA TYR A 170 -36.55 12.92 -12.99
C TYR A 170 -35.68 11.79 -13.48
N PHE A 171 -34.56 11.51 -12.78
CA PHE A 171 -33.62 10.47 -13.16
C PHE A 171 -33.02 9.75 -11.92
N THR A 172 -32.43 8.60 -12.20
CA THR A 172 -31.56 7.85 -11.26
C THR A 172 -30.29 7.49 -12.00
N LEU A 173 -29.13 7.73 -11.41
CA LEU A 173 -27.85 7.33 -11.98
C LEU A 173 -27.59 5.83 -11.79
N GLN A 174 -27.01 5.24 -12.81
CA GLN A 174 -26.41 3.91 -12.77
C GLN A 174 -24.90 4.08 -12.91
N HIS A 175 -24.15 3.68 -11.89
CA HIS A 175 -22.70 3.74 -11.94
C HIS A 175 -22.12 2.87 -13.05
N LYS A 176 -21.04 3.34 -13.66
CA LYS A 176 -20.38 2.71 -14.83
C LYS A 176 -18.90 2.40 -14.58
N ALA A 177 -18.29 2.92 -13.54
CA ALA A 177 -17.04 2.39 -13.03
C ALA A 177 -17.26 1.06 -12.30
N ALA A 178 -16.21 0.32 -12.00
CA ALA A 178 -16.25 -0.82 -11.10
C ALA A 178 -15.52 -0.49 -9.80
N TYR A 179 -15.78 -1.27 -8.75
CA TYR A 179 -15.20 -1.02 -7.42
C TYR A 179 -14.60 -2.28 -6.84
N LEU A 180 -13.48 -2.12 -6.14
CA LEU A 180 -12.88 -3.13 -5.28
C LEU A 180 -13.03 -2.68 -3.83
N THR A 181 -13.57 -3.55 -2.99
CA THR A 181 -13.62 -3.34 -1.54
C THR A 181 -12.77 -4.39 -0.85
N PHE A 182 -11.71 -3.94 -0.20
CA PHE A 182 -10.82 -4.78 0.57
C PHE A 182 -11.25 -4.78 2.03
N ILE A 183 -11.45 -5.97 2.59
CA ILE A 183 -11.72 -6.20 4.03
C ILE A 183 -10.54 -7.01 4.58
N PRO A 184 -9.41 -6.37 4.86
CA PRO A 184 -8.23 -7.06 5.36
C PRO A 184 -8.45 -7.62 6.76
N HIS A 185 -7.84 -8.77 7.02
CA HIS A 185 -7.79 -9.35 8.36
C HIS A 185 -6.42 -9.99 8.62
N THR A 186 -6.10 -10.24 9.87
CA THR A 186 -4.91 -11.02 10.26
C THR A 186 -5.17 -11.73 11.59
N SER A 187 -4.75 -12.99 11.69
CA SER A 187 -4.75 -13.74 12.94
C SER A 187 -3.51 -13.46 13.81
N LEU A 188 -2.50 -12.79 13.26
CA LEU A 188 -1.23 -12.55 13.93
C LEU A 188 -1.24 -11.28 14.78
N TRP A 189 -0.47 -11.32 15.85
CA TRP A 189 -0.25 -10.17 16.71
C TRP A 189 1.00 -9.40 16.29
N TYR A 190 0.84 -8.49 15.36
CA TYR A 190 1.89 -7.55 14.95
C TYR A 190 2.23 -6.60 16.11
N ALA A 191 3.52 -6.33 16.31
CA ALA A 191 3.95 -5.44 17.40
C ALA A 191 3.63 -3.99 17.09
N VAL A 192 4.19 -3.47 15.99
CA VAL A 192 4.09 -2.04 15.61
C VAL A 192 3.91 -1.83 14.11
N ALA A 193 3.71 -2.89 13.35
CA ALA A 193 3.50 -2.77 11.91
C ALA A 193 2.15 -2.13 11.58
N GLN A 194 2.12 -1.35 10.51
CA GLN A 194 0.97 -0.58 10.05
C GLN A 194 0.75 -0.81 8.57
N LEU A 195 -0.50 -1.02 8.16
CA LEU A 195 -0.90 -0.97 6.76
C LEU A 195 -0.89 0.48 6.28
N THR A 196 -0.17 0.76 5.20
CA THR A 196 0.01 2.11 4.66
C THR A 196 -0.68 2.32 3.33
N GLN A 197 -0.73 1.30 2.51
CA GLN A 197 -1.34 1.37 1.17
C GLN A 197 -1.77 0.00 0.64
N VAL A 198 -2.67 0.03 -0.34
CA VAL A 198 -3.05 -1.11 -1.16
C VAL A 198 -2.79 -0.75 -2.62
N LYS A 199 -2.04 -1.58 -3.35
CA LYS A 199 -1.78 -1.40 -4.78
C LYS A 199 -2.38 -2.56 -5.56
N VAL A 200 -3.14 -2.26 -6.60
CA VAL A 200 -3.68 -3.24 -7.55
C VAL A 200 -2.97 -3.07 -8.88
N THR A 201 -2.50 -4.18 -9.45
CA THR A 201 -1.85 -4.20 -10.78
C THR A 201 -2.54 -5.24 -11.66
N ALA A 202 -2.75 -4.90 -12.93
CA ALA A 202 -3.37 -5.76 -13.95
C ALA A 202 -2.49 -5.88 -15.19
N GLU A 203 -2.80 -6.83 -16.08
CA GLU A 203 -2.10 -7.02 -17.35
C GLU A 203 -2.42 -5.94 -18.40
N LYS A 204 -3.55 -5.24 -18.24
CA LYS A 204 -3.97 -4.12 -19.09
C LYS A 204 -4.28 -2.88 -18.27
N ALA A 205 -4.48 -1.75 -18.93
CA ALA A 205 -4.79 -0.51 -18.24
C ALA A 205 -6.03 -0.67 -17.36
N ILE A 206 -5.88 -0.50 -16.04
CA ILE A 206 -6.94 -0.54 -15.04
C ILE A 206 -7.37 0.87 -14.62
N ALA A 207 -6.58 1.86 -15.04
CA ALA A 207 -6.78 3.30 -14.81
C ALA A 207 -6.47 4.09 -16.09
N GLY A 208 -6.71 5.39 -16.07
CA GLY A 208 -6.47 6.30 -17.18
C GLY A 208 -7.74 6.94 -17.73
N GLU A 209 -7.62 7.67 -18.83
CA GLU A 209 -8.73 8.34 -19.49
C GLU A 209 -9.44 7.41 -20.49
N PHE A 210 -10.76 7.32 -20.39
CA PHE A 210 -11.65 6.57 -21.27
C PHE A 210 -12.67 7.49 -21.89
N ASN A 211 -13.13 7.18 -23.12
CA ASN A 211 -14.33 7.81 -23.67
C ASN A 211 -15.55 7.44 -22.83
N PHE A 212 -16.45 8.39 -22.66
CA PHE A 212 -17.70 8.20 -21.93
C PHE A 212 -18.88 8.52 -22.81
N THR A 213 -19.77 7.55 -23.00
CA THR A 213 -20.90 7.61 -23.90
C THR A 213 -22.22 7.54 -23.13
N ASP A 214 -23.36 7.59 -23.84
CA ASP A 214 -24.69 7.39 -23.26
C ASP A 214 -24.93 5.97 -22.71
N THR A 215 -24.00 5.05 -22.96
CA THR A 215 -24.00 3.69 -22.41
C THR A 215 -23.02 3.51 -21.26
N GLY A 216 -22.16 4.49 -21.02
CA GLY A 216 -21.13 4.48 -19.96
C GLY A 216 -19.71 4.51 -20.51
N ILE A 217 -18.77 3.89 -19.79
CA ILE A 217 -17.37 3.80 -20.20
C ILE A 217 -17.26 2.99 -21.49
N ASP A 218 -16.68 3.59 -22.52
CA ASP A 218 -16.33 2.89 -23.75
C ASP A 218 -15.04 2.12 -23.57
N LEU A 219 -15.15 0.80 -23.36
CA LEU A 219 -14.01 -0.07 -23.16
C LEU A 219 -13.13 -0.26 -24.41
N ALA A 220 -13.64 0.07 -25.60
CA ALA A 220 -12.83 0.07 -26.83
C ALA A 220 -11.82 1.23 -26.82
N SER A 221 -12.09 2.30 -26.09
CA SER A 221 -11.19 3.43 -25.91
C SER A 221 -10.16 3.24 -24.79
N ARG A 222 -10.08 2.04 -24.20
CA ARG A 222 -9.11 1.76 -23.15
C ARG A 222 -7.69 2.16 -23.59
N PRO A 223 -6.97 2.96 -22.81
CA PRO A 223 -5.61 3.34 -23.18
C PRO A 223 -4.69 2.10 -23.30
N ALA A 224 -3.68 2.22 -24.14
CA ALA A 224 -2.64 1.20 -24.23
C ALA A 224 -2.01 0.96 -22.84
N ALA A 225 -1.71 -0.29 -22.53
CA ALA A 225 -1.13 -0.67 -21.25
C ALA A 225 0.29 -0.10 -21.10
N THR A 226 0.51 0.58 -20.00
CA THR A 226 1.81 1.11 -19.59
C THR A 226 2.00 0.88 -18.09
N PRO A 227 3.22 0.83 -17.56
CA PRO A 227 3.42 0.71 -16.10
C PRO A 227 2.66 1.77 -15.28
N ALA A 228 2.41 2.96 -15.86
CA ALA A 228 1.71 4.05 -15.20
C ALA A 228 0.20 3.80 -15.04
N ASN A 229 -0.46 3.12 -16.00
CA ASN A 229 -1.91 2.92 -15.99
C ASN A 229 -2.34 1.47 -15.70
N GLN A 230 -1.39 0.55 -15.63
CA GLN A 230 -1.63 -0.85 -15.24
C GLN A 230 -1.80 -1.03 -13.74
N SER A 231 -1.56 0.00 -12.93
CA SER A 231 -1.73 -0.08 -11.48
C SER A 231 -2.47 1.11 -10.89
N ILE A 232 -3.16 0.85 -9.79
CA ILE A 232 -3.80 1.86 -8.94
C ILE A 232 -3.26 1.68 -7.53
N THR A 233 -2.84 2.77 -6.90
CA THR A 233 -2.41 2.80 -5.51
C THR A 233 -3.44 3.57 -4.68
N LEU A 234 -4.02 2.90 -3.68
CA LEU A 234 -4.85 3.50 -2.65
C LEU A 234 -4.01 3.76 -1.40
N THR A 235 -3.82 5.03 -1.06
CA THR A 235 -3.15 5.45 0.17
C THR A 235 -4.17 5.67 1.28
N LEU A 236 -3.78 5.35 2.51
CA LEU A 236 -4.61 5.58 3.70
C LEU A 236 -4.30 6.97 4.28
N GLY A 237 -5.31 7.70 4.72
CA GLY A 237 -5.15 9.02 5.34
C GLY A 237 -4.24 8.99 6.57
N ALA A 238 -4.29 7.89 7.33
CA ALA A 238 -3.33 7.56 8.38
C ALA A 238 -2.95 6.08 8.30
N PRO A 239 -1.68 5.70 8.56
CA PRO A 239 -1.25 4.32 8.63
C PRO A 239 -2.07 3.54 9.68
N GLN A 240 -2.57 2.37 9.32
CA GLN A 240 -3.47 1.59 10.17
C GLN A 240 -2.73 0.46 10.85
N HIS A 241 -2.78 0.43 12.17
CA HIS A 241 -2.11 -0.58 12.98
C HIS A 241 -2.60 -1.99 12.64
N MET A 242 -1.70 -2.94 12.39
CA MET A 242 -2.06 -4.31 11.98
C MET A 242 -2.95 -5.02 13.00
N ASN A 243 -2.80 -4.74 14.29
CA ASN A 243 -3.67 -5.31 15.32
C ASN A 243 -5.14 -4.89 15.20
N THR A 244 -5.44 -3.80 14.47
CA THR A 244 -6.80 -3.37 14.13
C THR A 244 -7.51 -4.39 13.25
N PHE A 245 -6.77 -5.20 12.50
CA PHE A 245 -7.27 -6.19 11.56
C PHE A 245 -7.28 -7.62 12.11
N ARG A 246 -7.11 -7.83 13.41
CA ARG A 246 -7.07 -9.16 14.01
C ARG A 246 -8.36 -9.94 13.86
N THR A 247 -9.45 -9.25 13.70
CA THR A 247 -10.74 -9.86 13.37
C THR A 247 -11.25 -9.28 12.07
N ARG A 248 -11.89 -10.09 11.25
CA ARG A 248 -12.59 -9.63 10.07
C ARG A 248 -13.75 -8.75 10.49
N VAL A 249 -13.68 -7.46 10.17
CA VAL A 249 -14.72 -6.49 10.51
C VAL A 249 -15.09 -5.71 9.27
N ASP A 250 -16.31 -5.90 8.77
CA ASP A 250 -16.81 -5.21 7.56
C ASP A 250 -16.83 -3.68 7.69
N SER A 251 -16.70 -3.17 8.91
CA SER A 251 -16.55 -1.73 9.19
C SER A 251 -15.15 -1.17 8.90
N LYS A 252 -14.24 -1.95 8.31
CA LYS A 252 -12.86 -1.53 8.00
C LYS A 252 -12.55 -1.70 6.52
N ALA A 253 -13.48 -1.27 5.69
CA ALA A 253 -13.35 -1.38 4.25
C ALA A 253 -12.42 -0.31 3.67
N LEU A 254 -11.60 -0.75 2.73
CA LEU A 254 -10.79 0.08 1.85
C LEU A 254 -11.37 -0.04 0.45
N ILE A 255 -11.69 1.07 -0.19
CA ILE A 255 -12.48 1.08 -1.42
C ILE A 255 -11.69 1.75 -2.54
N MET A 256 -11.69 1.15 -3.72
CA MET A 256 -10.95 1.62 -4.89
C MET A 256 -11.85 1.63 -6.12
N VAL A 257 -11.81 2.71 -6.90
CA VAL A 257 -12.42 2.79 -8.23
C VAL A 257 -11.46 2.17 -9.24
N VAL A 258 -12.00 1.36 -10.13
CA VAL A 258 -11.22 0.66 -11.16
C VAL A 258 -11.97 0.63 -12.49
N ALA A 259 -11.26 0.51 -13.60
CA ALA A 259 -11.88 0.32 -14.89
C ALA A 259 -12.58 -1.05 -14.96
N PRO A 260 -13.84 -1.12 -15.41
CA PRO A 260 -14.53 -2.40 -15.60
C PRO A 260 -13.87 -3.23 -16.70
N GLY A 261 -14.11 -4.54 -16.68
CA GLY A 261 -13.61 -5.50 -17.67
C GLY A 261 -13.15 -6.81 -17.06
N THR A 262 -12.79 -7.77 -17.92
CA THR A 262 -12.21 -9.05 -17.48
C THR A 262 -10.69 -8.94 -17.52
N TYR A 263 -10.04 -9.30 -16.44
CA TYR A 263 -8.60 -9.30 -16.24
C TYR A 263 -8.13 -10.74 -16.04
N SER A 264 -7.15 -11.18 -16.81
CA SER A 264 -6.58 -12.53 -16.68
C SER A 264 -5.89 -12.70 -15.32
N LYS A 265 -5.31 -11.60 -14.79
CA LYS A 265 -4.62 -11.57 -13.51
C LYS A 265 -4.75 -10.21 -12.86
N LEU A 266 -5.16 -10.19 -11.59
CA LEU A 266 -4.99 -9.05 -10.69
C LEU A 266 -3.98 -9.40 -9.61
N THR A 267 -2.97 -8.56 -9.46
CA THR A 267 -2.03 -8.63 -8.34
C THR A 267 -2.37 -7.53 -7.35
N VAL A 268 -2.59 -7.89 -6.09
CA VAL A 268 -2.86 -6.95 -4.99
C VAL A 268 -1.73 -7.00 -4.00
N GLU A 269 -1.10 -5.85 -3.77
CA GLU A 269 0.02 -5.66 -2.86
C GLU A 269 -0.42 -4.81 -1.67
N TYR A 270 -0.21 -5.33 -0.47
CA TYR A 270 -0.48 -4.64 0.80
C TYR A 270 0.84 -4.26 1.43
N SER A 271 1.12 -2.96 1.57
CA SER A 271 2.38 -2.47 2.14
C SER A 271 2.25 -2.27 3.65
N LEU A 272 3.11 -2.97 4.38
CA LEU A 272 3.20 -2.91 5.83
C LEU A 272 4.48 -2.20 6.24
N TYR A 273 4.38 -1.07 6.92
CA TYR A 273 5.53 -0.40 7.52
C TYR A 273 5.64 -0.77 9.00
N ASP A 274 6.80 -1.25 9.41
CA ASP A 274 7.11 -1.55 10.81
C ASP A 274 7.99 -0.44 11.40
N ALA A 275 7.41 0.33 12.34
CA ALA A 275 8.09 1.48 12.92
C ALA A 275 9.27 1.08 13.83
N TYR A 276 9.31 -0.17 14.31
CA TYR A 276 10.41 -0.68 15.14
C TYR A 276 11.62 -1.06 14.28
N THR A 277 11.40 -1.86 13.24
CA THR A 277 12.49 -2.32 12.36
C THR A 277 12.83 -1.33 11.26
N LYS A 278 11.98 -0.30 11.05
CA LYS A 278 12.08 0.66 9.95
C LYS A 278 12.04 0.00 8.56
N LYS A 279 11.39 -1.15 8.48
CA LYS A 279 11.26 -1.92 7.23
C LYS A 279 9.83 -1.88 6.72
N THR A 280 9.70 -1.90 5.40
CA THR A 280 8.43 -2.08 4.71
C THR A 280 8.36 -3.50 4.18
N GLY A 281 7.30 -4.22 4.55
CA GLY A 281 6.99 -5.54 4.02
C GLY A 281 5.84 -5.46 3.02
N ILE A 282 5.85 -6.31 2.00
CA ILE A 282 4.80 -6.38 0.99
C ILE A 282 4.15 -7.77 1.04
N ILE A 283 2.85 -7.80 1.31
CA ILE A 283 2.03 -8.99 1.16
C ILE A 283 1.40 -8.96 -0.23
N LYS A 284 1.74 -9.93 -1.06
CA LYS A 284 1.25 -10.05 -2.42
C LYS A 284 0.19 -11.14 -2.51
N LYS A 285 -0.95 -10.84 -3.12
CA LYS A 285 -2.03 -11.77 -3.43
C LYS A 285 -2.34 -11.69 -4.92
N GLU A 286 -2.54 -12.83 -5.56
CA GLU A 286 -2.86 -12.92 -6.99
C GLU A 286 -4.24 -13.55 -7.17
N TYR A 287 -5.02 -12.97 -8.07
CA TYR A 287 -6.36 -13.40 -8.42
C TYR A 287 -6.44 -13.60 -9.94
N ALA A 288 -6.79 -14.80 -10.38
CA ALA A 288 -6.90 -15.13 -11.79
C ALA A 288 -8.34 -14.93 -12.31
N ASN A 289 -8.46 -14.52 -13.56
CA ASN A 289 -9.74 -14.43 -14.29
C ASN A 289 -10.81 -13.60 -13.58
N VAL A 290 -10.45 -12.39 -13.15
CA VAL A 290 -11.34 -11.49 -12.41
C VAL A 290 -12.16 -10.65 -13.38
N THR A 291 -13.49 -10.72 -13.28
CA THR A 291 -14.39 -9.86 -14.04
C THR A 291 -14.94 -8.76 -13.14
N LEU A 292 -14.59 -7.51 -13.46
CA LEU A 292 -15.06 -6.31 -12.79
C LEU A 292 -16.21 -5.71 -13.60
N THR A 293 -17.42 -5.88 -13.10
CA THR A 293 -18.65 -5.47 -13.81
C THR A 293 -18.95 -3.99 -13.54
N PRO A 294 -19.37 -3.19 -14.55
CA PRO A 294 -19.79 -1.81 -14.34
C PRO A 294 -20.85 -1.68 -13.25
N GLY A 295 -20.67 -0.72 -12.35
CA GLY A 295 -21.57 -0.44 -11.23
C GLY A 295 -21.59 -1.50 -10.13
N LYS A 296 -20.68 -2.49 -10.16
CA LYS A 296 -20.61 -3.54 -9.14
C LYS A 296 -19.37 -3.40 -8.27
N ASN A 297 -19.54 -3.78 -7.04
CA ASN A 297 -18.49 -3.81 -6.02
C ASN A 297 -18.01 -5.25 -5.81
N GLN A 298 -16.73 -5.51 -6.09
CA GLN A 298 -16.09 -6.80 -5.83
C GLN A 298 -15.42 -6.77 -4.46
N LYS A 299 -15.89 -7.59 -3.53
CA LYS A 299 -15.33 -7.71 -2.18
C LYS A 299 -14.17 -8.70 -2.15
N ILE A 300 -13.04 -8.30 -1.54
CA ILE A 300 -11.82 -9.07 -1.35
C ILE A 300 -11.49 -9.09 0.14
N THR A 301 -11.31 -10.27 0.73
CA THR A 301 -11.04 -10.43 2.16
C THR A 301 -9.69 -11.12 2.38
N PRO A 302 -8.57 -10.36 2.25
CA PRO A 302 -7.24 -10.94 2.34
C PRO A 302 -6.85 -11.23 3.79
N ASP A 303 -6.13 -12.35 3.96
CA ASP A 303 -5.35 -12.58 5.17
C ASP A 303 -3.96 -11.94 5.02
N LEU A 304 -3.66 -10.96 5.89
CA LEU A 304 -2.44 -10.17 5.85
C LEU A 304 -1.33 -10.82 6.70
N VAL A 305 -0.77 -11.89 6.18
CA VAL A 305 0.33 -12.62 6.82
C VAL A 305 1.51 -12.72 5.85
N LEU A 306 2.67 -12.26 6.28
CA LEU A 306 3.96 -12.55 5.65
C LEU A 306 4.48 -13.92 6.11
N PRO A 307 5.38 -14.57 5.35
CA PRO A 307 6.05 -15.78 5.80
C PRO A 307 6.72 -15.59 7.16
N ILE A 308 6.51 -16.54 8.07
CA ILE A 308 7.08 -16.51 9.41
C ILE A 308 8.40 -17.26 9.38
N ILE A 309 9.45 -16.60 9.79
CA ILE A 309 10.77 -17.19 9.99
C ILE A 309 11.09 -17.19 11.49
N ARG A 310 11.43 -18.36 12.02
CA ARG A 310 11.93 -18.51 13.38
C ARG A 310 13.45 -18.69 13.30
N PRO A 311 14.22 -17.61 13.51
CA PRO A 311 15.67 -17.75 13.45
C PRO A 311 16.12 -18.65 14.60
N SER A 312 16.91 -19.65 14.27
CA SER A 312 17.70 -20.37 15.27
C SER A 312 18.91 -19.51 15.60
N VAL A 313 18.84 -18.81 16.71
CA VAL A 313 19.89 -17.88 17.10
C VAL A 313 21.11 -18.66 17.64
N GLY A 314 22.26 -18.34 17.08
CA GLY A 314 23.55 -18.86 17.53
C GLY A 314 23.99 -20.17 16.87
N THR A 315 23.26 -20.66 15.85
CA THR A 315 23.62 -21.95 15.25
C THR A 315 23.65 -21.90 13.73
N TRP A 316 24.73 -22.38 13.14
CA TRP A 316 24.82 -22.74 11.75
C TRP A 316 24.06 -24.03 11.49
N GLY A 317 23.44 -24.10 10.35
CA GLY A 317 22.70 -25.28 9.99
C GLY A 317 21.20 -25.12 10.16
N GLY A 318 20.70 -23.93 10.45
CA GLY A 318 19.29 -23.66 10.55
C GLY A 318 18.59 -24.61 11.54
N TYR A 319 17.67 -25.40 11.05
CA TYR A 319 16.94 -26.40 11.84
C TYR A 319 17.75 -27.64 12.20
N ASP A 320 18.96 -27.77 11.68
CA ASP A 320 19.79 -28.99 11.84
C ASP A 320 20.76 -28.95 13.03
N GLY A 321 20.71 -27.89 13.84
CA GLY A 321 21.55 -27.72 15.02
C GLY A 321 22.80 -26.87 14.77
N VAL A 322 23.72 -26.86 15.77
CA VAL A 322 24.94 -26.03 15.71
C VAL A 322 25.93 -26.62 14.73
N ALA A 323 26.25 -25.91 13.66
CA ALA A 323 27.32 -26.33 12.76
C ALA A 323 28.68 -26.12 13.39
N ASN A 324 29.59 -27.06 13.19
CA ASN A 324 31.01 -26.86 13.41
C ASN A 324 31.65 -26.13 12.22
N ILE A 325 32.91 -25.77 12.33
CA ILE A 325 33.62 -25.03 11.28
C ILE A 325 33.69 -25.81 9.95
N ASN A 326 33.89 -27.13 10.01
CA ASN A 326 33.91 -27.95 8.81
C ASN A 326 32.56 -27.88 8.06
N GLN A 327 31.46 -28.00 8.79
CA GLN A 327 30.11 -27.88 8.24
C GLN A 327 29.86 -26.46 7.66
N ALA A 328 30.29 -25.42 8.38
CA ALA A 328 30.17 -24.04 7.89
C ALA A 328 30.92 -23.84 6.57
N MET A 329 32.09 -24.45 6.39
CA MET A 329 32.85 -24.45 5.15
C MET A 329 32.08 -25.12 3.98
N TRP A 330 31.33 -26.20 4.27
CA TRP A 330 30.45 -26.81 3.27
C TRP A 330 29.32 -25.88 2.86
N TYR A 331 28.64 -25.27 3.83
CA TYR A 331 27.55 -24.35 3.52
C TYR A 331 28.00 -23.18 2.66
N ILE A 332 29.16 -22.59 2.94
CA ILE A 332 29.70 -21.46 2.21
C ILE A 332 30.11 -21.86 0.80
N HIS A 333 30.84 -22.96 0.63
CA HIS A 333 31.47 -23.30 -0.64
C HIS A 333 30.64 -24.21 -1.53
N ARG A 334 29.70 -24.97 -0.98
CA ARG A 334 28.91 -25.98 -1.70
C ARG A 334 27.41 -25.88 -1.40
N GLY A 335 27.01 -25.00 -0.50
CA GLY A 335 25.64 -24.78 -0.10
C GLY A 335 24.84 -23.82 -0.98
N ASP A 336 25.35 -23.46 -2.16
CA ASP A 336 24.72 -22.51 -3.09
C ASP A 336 24.19 -21.26 -2.35
N PRO A 337 25.06 -20.52 -1.61
CA PRO A 337 24.65 -19.40 -0.80
C PRO A 337 24.13 -18.25 -1.66
N LYS A 338 22.90 -17.79 -1.35
CA LYS A 338 22.23 -16.68 -2.06
C LYS A 338 21.77 -15.66 -1.06
N TYR A 339 21.91 -14.38 -1.39
CA TYR A 339 21.33 -13.30 -0.59
C TYR A 339 20.12 -12.69 -1.29
N ASP A 340 19.09 -12.38 -0.51
CA ASP A 340 17.87 -11.75 -0.97
C ASP A 340 17.57 -10.56 -0.08
N LEU A 341 17.51 -9.36 -0.66
CA LEU A 341 17.21 -8.12 0.04
C LEU A 341 15.79 -7.61 -0.24
N THR A 342 15.01 -8.34 -1.02
CA THR A 342 13.74 -7.87 -1.56
C THR A 342 12.51 -8.47 -0.86
N HIS A 343 12.61 -9.70 -0.34
CA HIS A 343 11.50 -10.37 0.32
C HIS A 343 11.41 -10.04 1.80
N SER A 344 10.18 -9.91 2.26
CA SER A 344 9.86 -9.57 3.65
C SER A 344 9.32 -10.77 4.40
N TYR A 345 9.65 -10.85 5.69
CA TYR A 345 9.33 -11.95 6.57
C TYR A 345 8.89 -11.44 7.93
N LEU A 346 8.17 -12.28 8.68
CA LEU A 346 7.84 -12.03 10.08
C LEU A 346 8.77 -12.81 10.99
N ILE A 347 9.36 -12.12 11.95
CA ILE A 347 10.14 -12.75 13.00
C ILE A 347 9.36 -12.62 14.31
N PRO A 348 9.02 -13.74 14.96
CA PRO A 348 8.31 -13.72 16.23
C PRO A 348 9.22 -13.32 17.38
N PHE A 349 8.67 -12.59 18.33
CA PHE A 349 9.34 -12.23 19.57
C PHE A 349 8.35 -12.26 20.74
N LYS A 350 8.78 -12.84 21.88
CA LYS A 350 8.03 -12.81 23.14
C LYS A 350 8.58 -11.72 24.06
N MET A 351 7.75 -10.78 24.47
CA MET A 351 8.14 -9.72 25.43
C MET A 351 8.35 -10.26 26.84
N SER A 352 7.73 -11.39 27.19
CA SER A 352 7.92 -12.13 28.42
C SER A 352 7.76 -13.63 28.14
N PRO A 353 8.31 -14.54 28.99
CA PRO A 353 8.20 -15.98 28.78
C PRO A 353 6.77 -16.50 28.64
N SER A 354 5.83 -15.93 29.39
CA SER A 354 4.39 -16.27 29.37
C SER A 354 3.56 -15.38 28.45
N GLY A 355 4.19 -14.37 27.83
CA GLY A 355 3.48 -13.43 26.93
C GLY A 355 3.22 -14.01 25.56
N PRO A 356 2.25 -13.44 24.82
CA PRO A 356 2.00 -13.84 23.45
C PRO A 356 3.18 -13.47 22.55
N GLU A 357 3.38 -14.26 21.50
CA GLU A 357 4.27 -13.88 20.41
C GLU A 357 3.74 -12.63 19.72
N ARG A 358 4.66 -11.72 19.42
CA ARG A 358 4.42 -10.54 18.58
C ARG A 358 5.34 -10.61 17.38
N PHE A 359 4.81 -10.23 16.24
CA PHE A 359 5.51 -10.36 14.98
C PHE A 359 6.04 -9.01 14.53
N PHE A 360 7.28 -9.00 14.05
CA PHE A 360 7.97 -7.85 13.49
C PHE A 360 8.30 -8.12 12.03
N VAL A 361 8.23 -7.08 11.20
CA VAL A 361 8.56 -7.16 9.78
C VAL A 361 10.06 -6.99 9.58
N TYR A 362 10.67 -7.92 8.86
CA TYR A 362 12.08 -7.86 8.44
C TYR A 362 12.17 -8.07 6.94
N THR A 363 13.21 -7.50 6.33
CA THR A 363 13.48 -7.63 4.91
C THR A 363 14.90 -8.07 4.72
N GLY A 364 15.08 -9.08 3.87
CA GLY A 364 16.38 -9.59 3.49
C GLY A 364 16.92 -10.71 4.37
N GLY A 365 17.77 -11.53 3.77
CA GLY A 365 18.42 -12.67 4.42
C GLY A 365 19.27 -13.50 3.48
N LEU A 366 19.83 -14.55 4.03
CA LEU A 366 20.68 -15.51 3.37
C LEU A 366 19.96 -16.85 3.25
N TRP A 367 20.02 -17.43 2.06
CA TRP A 367 19.59 -18.78 1.73
C TRP A 367 20.81 -19.69 1.56
N MET A 368 20.80 -20.87 2.16
CA MET A 368 21.82 -21.89 1.94
C MET A 368 21.16 -23.28 1.92
N LEU A 369 21.69 -24.19 1.12
CA LEU A 369 21.22 -25.59 1.08
C LEU A 369 21.35 -26.23 2.46
N LYS A 370 20.35 -27.01 2.84
CA LYS A 370 20.43 -27.91 3.98
C LYS A 370 21.48 -29.01 3.72
N LYS A 371 22.13 -29.48 4.75
CA LYS A 371 23.19 -30.49 4.65
C LYS A 371 22.83 -31.69 3.77
N ASP A 372 21.60 -32.19 3.87
CA ASP A 372 21.13 -33.36 3.15
C ASP A 372 21.00 -33.12 1.62
N HIS A 373 21.09 -31.88 1.19
CA HIS A 373 21.06 -31.46 -0.21
C HIS A 373 22.41 -30.96 -0.73
N ILE A 374 23.46 -31.00 0.08
CA ILE A 374 24.82 -30.66 -0.34
C ILE A 374 25.54 -31.95 -0.74
N PRO A 375 25.88 -32.15 -2.03
CA PRO A 375 26.57 -33.36 -2.47
C PRO A 375 27.91 -33.57 -1.77
N GLY A 376 28.11 -34.76 -1.22
CA GLY A 376 29.33 -35.14 -0.52
C GLY A 376 29.52 -34.53 0.86
N PHE A 377 28.46 -33.93 1.45
CA PHE A 377 28.53 -33.30 2.77
C PHE A 377 29.13 -34.28 3.83
N ASN A 378 30.12 -33.76 4.55
CA ASN A 378 30.78 -34.47 5.66
C ASN A 378 30.97 -33.53 6.86
N ALA A 379 30.44 -33.90 8.00
CA ALA A 379 30.57 -33.10 9.23
C ALA A 379 31.99 -33.13 9.87
N ALA A 380 32.77 -34.14 9.54
CA ALA A 380 34.11 -34.35 10.14
C ALA A 380 35.22 -33.58 9.39
N THR A 381 35.02 -33.30 8.11
CA THR A 381 35.99 -32.57 7.27
C THR A 381 35.28 -31.49 6.49
N ALA A 382 35.99 -30.42 6.14
CA ALA A 382 35.47 -29.38 5.24
C ALA A 382 35.39 -29.89 3.78
N HIS A 383 34.81 -29.11 2.92
CA HIS A 383 34.58 -29.42 1.49
C HIS A 383 35.87 -29.73 0.71
N ASN A 384 37.02 -29.33 1.20
CA ASN A 384 38.34 -29.57 0.65
C ASN A 384 39.04 -30.77 1.29
N GLY A 385 38.35 -31.54 2.14
CA GLY A 385 38.88 -32.71 2.86
C GLY A 385 39.73 -32.39 4.09
N VAL A 386 39.91 -31.11 4.43
CA VAL A 386 40.70 -30.72 5.63
C VAL A 386 39.80 -30.71 6.85
N ASN A 387 40.34 -31.18 7.97
CA ASN A 387 39.68 -31.09 9.27
C ASN A 387 40.14 -29.84 10.02
N TYR A 388 39.25 -28.89 10.21
CA TYR A 388 39.49 -27.64 10.94
C TYR A 388 38.96 -27.67 12.38
N SER A 389 38.82 -28.86 12.99
CA SER A 389 38.28 -29.00 14.35
C SER A 389 39.08 -28.25 15.43
N GLY A 390 40.34 -27.90 15.15
CA GLY A 390 41.19 -27.08 16.02
C GLY A 390 41.04 -25.57 15.84
N GLY A 391 40.18 -25.11 14.93
CA GLY A 391 40.02 -23.71 14.63
C GLY A 391 41.08 -23.16 13.66
N GLY A 392 41.16 -21.84 13.55
CA GLY A 392 42.22 -21.15 12.78
C GLY A 392 41.93 -20.93 11.29
N VAL A 393 40.67 -20.98 10.88
CA VAL A 393 40.29 -20.68 9.50
C VAL A 393 40.01 -19.18 9.35
N ASN A 394 40.80 -18.55 8.50
CA ASN A 394 40.54 -17.19 7.99
C ASN A 394 40.19 -17.30 6.50
N ASN A 395 38.93 -17.33 6.17
CA ASN A 395 38.46 -17.35 4.80
C ASN A 395 37.51 -16.17 4.59
N TYR A 396 38.07 -15.09 4.10
CA TYR A 396 37.32 -13.87 3.78
C TYR A 396 37.11 -13.78 2.25
N GLY A 397 35.93 -13.38 1.86
CA GLY A 397 35.69 -12.92 0.50
C GLY A 397 35.05 -13.91 -0.46
N PHE A 398 34.21 -14.84 0.02
CA PHE A 398 33.37 -15.60 -0.89
C PHE A 398 32.20 -14.76 -1.36
N ALA A 399 32.10 -14.51 -2.67
CA ALA A 399 31.04 -13.73 -3.27
C ALA A 399 29.71 -14.51 -3.25
N LEU A 400 28.64 -13.87 -2.79
CA LEU A 400 27.29 -14.41 -2.79
C LEU A 400 26.56 -14.09 -4.09
N ALA A 401 25.77 -15.02 -4.59
CA ALA A 401 24.82 -14.74 -5.68
C ALA A 401 23.61 -13.99 -5.13
N GLU A 402 23.13 -12.98 -5.88
CA GLU A 402 21.88 -12.32 -5.56
C GLU A 402 20.70 -13.22 -5.94
N GLY A 403 19.65 -13.22 -5.11
CA GLY A 403 18.40 -13.91 -5.38
C GLY A 403 17.96 -14.84 -4.25
N ARG A 404 16.92 -15.59 -4.52
CA ARG A 404 16.39 -16.65 -3.63
C ARG A 404 16.23 -17.94 -4.43
N PRO A 405 16.12 -19.09 -3.74
CA PRO A 405 15.74 -20.34 -4.40
C PRO A 405 14.38 -20.22 -5.08
N SER A 406 14.14 -21.02 -6.13
CA SER A 406 12.83 -21.16 -6.73
C SER A 406 11.81 -21.69 -5.71
N ASP A 407 10.52 -21.42 -5.92
CA ASP A 407 9.48 -21.93 -5.01
C ASP A 407 9.46 -23.48 -4.97
N ALA A 408 9.88 -24.15 -6.05
CA ALA A 408 10.02 -25.60 -6.11
C ALA A 408 11.19 -26.13 -5.27
N ASP A 409 12.25 -25.33 -5.11
CA ASP A 409 13.48 -25.74 -4.43
C ASP A 409 13.58 -25.17 -3.01
N ILE A 410 12.75 -24.23 -2.61
CA ILE A 410 12.87 -23.50 -1.35
C ILE A 410 12.90 -24.41 -0.12
N SER A 411 12.24 -25.57 -0.18
CA SER A 411 12.26 -26.57 0.89
C SER A 411 13.63 -27.20 1.13
N LYS A 412 14.53 -27.16 0.13
CA LYS A 412 15.89 -27.66 0.20
C LYS A 412 16.85 -26.71 0.91
N TYR A 413 16.41 -25.45 1.11
CA TYR A 413 17.22 -24.40 1.70
C TYR A 413 16.76 -24.08 3.12
N PHE A 414 17.66 -23.57 3.92
CA PHE A 414 17.34 -22.85 5.13
C PHE A 414 17.58 -21.35 4.92
N PHE A 415 16.88 -20.54 5.68
CA PHE A 415 16.94 -19.08 5.59
C PHE A 415 17.44 -18.49 6.90
N THR A 416 18.37 -17.56 6.81
CA THR A 416 18.86 -16.79 7.95
C THR A 416 18.56 -15.31 7.73
N PRO A 417 17.66 -14.69 8.52
CA PRO A 417 17.31 -13.29 8.33
C PRO A 417 18.47 -12.36 8.70
N LEU A 418 18.51 -11.17 8.06
CA LEU A 418 19.47 -10.13 8.39
C LEU A 418 19.09 -9.40 9.68
N VAL A 419 19.35 -10.04 10.80
CA VAL A 419 19.05 -9.51 12.13
C VAL A 419 20.24 -9.66 13.07
N SER A 420 20.36 -8.70 13.97
CA SER A 420 21.32 -8.75 15.07
C SER A 420 20.58 -8.86 16.39
N PRO A 421 20.87 -9.84 17.24
CA PRO A 421 20.30 -9.91 18.57
C PRO A 421 20.86 -8.78 19.44
N GLN A 422 19.97 -8.04 20.10
CA GLN A 422 20.34 -7.07 21.12
C GLN A 422 19.83 -7.52 22.48
N GLN A 423 20.71 -7.66 23.46
CA GLN A 423 20.33 -7.99 24.82
C GLN A 423 19.60 -6.79 25.46
N LEU A 424 18.42 -7.06 26.00
CA LEU A 424 17.71 -6.20 26.93
C LEU A 424 18.10 -6.59 28.37
N SER A 425 17.62 -5.91 29.39
CA SER A 425 17.89 -6.27 30.78
C SER A 425 17.48 -7.72 31.11
N GLY A 426 18.33 -8.48 31.77
CA GLY A 426 18.10 -9.89 32.05
C GLY A 426 18.34 -10.78 30.81
N ASN A 427 17.67 -11.95 30.77
CA ASN A 427 17.77 -12.89 29.65
C ASN A 427 16.80 -12.56 28.49
N ARG A 428 16.50 -11.29 28.31
CA ARG A 428 15.63 -10.84 27.23
C ARG A 428 16.43 -10.25 26.09
N TYR A 429 16.05 -10.59 24.86
CA TYR A 429 16.69 -10.13 23.65
C TYR A 429 15.64 -9.62 22.69
N ARG A 430 16.03 -8.69 21.84
CA ARG A 430 15.29 -8.25 20.66
C ARG A 430 16.16 -8.43 19.43
N PHE A 431 15.53 -8.64 18.29
CA PHE A 431 16.21 -8.68 17.02
C PHE A 431 16.11 -7.32 16.37
N LEU A 432 17.24 -6.73 16.02
CA LEU A 432 17.30 -5.49 15.25
C LEU A 432 17.67 -5.82 13.80
N PRO A 433 17.17 -5.07 12.83
CA PRO A 433 17.68 -5.13 11.48
C PRO A 433 19.18 -4.88 11.48
N SER A 434 19.91 -5.66 10.70
CA SER A 434 21.35 -5.57 10.58
C SER A 434 21.75 -5.54 9.11
N ASN A 435 22.87 -4.90 8.79
CA ASN A 435 23.48 -4.95 7.48
C ASN A 435 24.37 -6.19 7.30
N GLY A 436 24.43 -7.06 8.32
CA GLY A 436 25.18 -8.29 8.28
C GLY A 436 24.68 -9.26 9.32
N ILE A 437 25.12 -10.51 9.21
CA ILE A 437 24.81 -11.59 10.14
C ILE A 437 26.12 -12.12 10.71
N ARG A 438 26.14 -12.35 12.02
CA ARG A 438 27.23 -13.05 12.68
C ARG A 438 26.68 -14.27 13.41
N CYS A 439 27.14 -15.44 13.04
CA CYS A 439 26.77 -16.71 13.65
C CYS A 439 28.00 -17.38 14.23
N TRP A 440 27.85 -17.96 15.41
CA TRP A 440 28.91 -18.74 16.03
C TRP A 440 28.90 -20.19 15.52
N THR A 441 30.09 -20.76 15.29
CA THR A 441 30.24 -22.20 15.13
C THR A 441 30.45 -22.86 16.49
N SER A 442 30.23 -24.17 16.56
CA SER A 442 30.53 -24.95 17.75
C SER A 442 32.02 -25.23 17.95
N THR A 443 32.86 -24.84 16.98
CA THR A 443 34.32 -25.07 17.05
C THR A 443 34.98 -24.00 17.91
N SER A 444 35.81 -24.45 18.86
CA SER A 444 36.61 -23.54 19.68
C SER A 444 37.78 -22.97 18.88
N ALA A 445 38.13 -21.72 19.11
CA ALA A 445 39.27 -21.06 18.45
C ALA A 445 40.63 -21.48 19.01
N GLY A 446 40.70 -22.53 19.83
CA GLY A 446 41.92 -23.19 20.24
C GLY A 446 42.80 -22.51 21.30
N ALA A 447 42.46 -21.29 21.73
CA ALA A 447 43.20 -20.59 22.79
C ALA A 447 42.38 -20.45 24.09
N PRO A 448 42.96 -20.57 25.28
CA PRO A 448 42.24 -20.35 26.52
C PRO A 448 41.59 -18.97 26.57
N GLY A 449 40.26 -18.92 26.76
CA GLY A 449 39.51 -17.69 26.81
C GLY A 449 38.87 -17.27 25.48
N HIS A 450 39.06 -17.96 24.36
CA HIS A 450 38.41 -17.73 23.08
C HIS A 450 37.17 -18.61 22.90
N MET A 451 36.04 -18.01 22.58
CA MET A 451 34.74 -18.65 22.63
C MET A 451 34.19 -19.01 21.22
N GLY A 452 35.01 -19.63 20.40
CA GLY A 452 34.55 -20.17 19.13
C GLY A 452 34.85 -19.27 17.94
N GLU A 453 34.79 -19.84 16.77
CA GLU A 453 34.94 -19.13 15.52
C GLU A 453 33.62 -18.56 15.03
N VAL A 454 33.68 -17.38 14.45
CA VAL A 454 32.51 -16.62 13.99
C VAL A 454 32.47 -16.69 12.50
N PHE A 455 31.31 -17.00 12.03
CA PHE A 455 30.93 -16.74 10.67
C PHE A 455 30.29 -15.35 10.59
N ALA A 456 30.75 -14.57 9.65
CA ALA A 456 30.22 -13.23 9.39
C ALA A 456 29.81 -13.07 7.94
N ILE A 457 28.65 -12.48 7.73
CA ILE A 457 28.21 -11.93 6.44
C ILE A 457 28.17 -10.44 6.64
N ASP A 458 29.01 -9.73 5.94
CA ASP A 458 29.01 -8.29 5.93
C ASP A 458 28.37 -7.80 4.62
N LEU A 459 27.19 -7.20 4.73
CA LEU A 459 26.49 -6.49 3.66
C LEU A 459 26.79 -5.00 3.72
N VAL A 460 27.96 -4.62 4.23
CA VAL A 460 28.32 -3.21 4.44
C VAL A 460 28.72 -2.60 3.10
N PRO A 461 28.06 -1.50 2.67
CA PRO A 461 28.62 -0.63 1.66
C PRO A 461 29.88 0.00 2.25
N THR A 462 31.05 -0.44 1.83
CA THR A 462 32.28 0.29 2.09
C THR A 462 32.33 1.46 1.11
N GLY A 463 31.99 2.66 1.60
CA GLY A 463 32.22 3.97 1.06
C GLY A 463 32.27 4.16 -0.47
N ASN A 464 31.43 5.08 -1.00
CA ASN A 464 31.34 5.57 -2.36
C ASN A 464 30.79 4.60 -3.43
N ASP A 465 29.48 4.69 -3.64
CA ASP A 465 28.73 4.45 -4.88
C ASP A 465 28.75 3.08 -5.59
N ALA A 466 29.48 2.10 -5.13
CA ALA A 466 29.33 0.72 -5.58
C ALA A 466 29.15 -0.17 -4.37
N VAL A 467 27.94 -0.67 -4.17
CA VAL A 467 27.70 -1.76 -3.20
C VAL A 467 28.44 -2.99 -3.72
N PRO A 468 29.58 -3.38 -3.12
CA PRO A 468 30.21 -4.63 -3.51
C PRO A 468 29.24 -5.77 -3.22
N PRO A 469 29.29 -6.86 -3.99
CA PRO A 469 28.47 -8.03 -3.68
C PRO A 469 28.74 -8.44 -2.24
N PRO A 470 27.71 -8.84 -1.47
CA PRO A 470 27.90 -9.27 -0.09
C PRO A 470 28.89 -10.40 -0.04
N ASN A 471 29.84 -10.27 0.85
CA ASN A 471 30.86 -11.30 1.09
C ASN A 471 30.46 -12.14 2.29
N ILE A 472 30.71 -13.44 2.19
CA ILE A 472 30.59 -14.40 3.26
C ILE A 472 31.97 -14.92 3.63
N GLY A 473 32.28 -14.95 4.91
CA GLY A 473 33.58 -15.42 5.37
C GLY A 473 33.50 -16.05 6.74
N ILE A 474 34.55 -16.83 7.08
CA ILE A 474 34.76 -17.36 8.40
C ILE A 474 35.99 -16.68 9.00
N GLY A 475 35.88 -16.21 10.22
CA GLY A 475 36.99 -15.56 10.90
C GLY A 475 36.97 -15.85 12.39
N VAL A 476 38.14 -15.74 13.02
CA VAL A 476 38.31 -15.87 14.47
C VAL A 476 37.90 -14.57 15.15
N ASN A 477 36.96 -14.62 16.10
CA ASN A 477 36.62 -13.47 16.90
C ASN A 477 37.31 -13.56 18.29
N TYR A 478 38.20 -12.60 18.54
CA TYR A 478 38.95 -12.50 19.81
C TYR A 478 38.19 -11.72 20.90
N ASN A 479 36.97 -11.25 20.66
CA ASN A 479 36.23 -10.50 21.67
C ASN A 479 35.42 -11.43 22.57
N THR A 480 35.72 -11.38 23.85
CA THR A 480 35.07 -12.09 24.97
C THR A 480 33.65 -11.57 25.27
N ILE A 481 32.85 -11.30 24.30
CA ILE A 481 31.43 -11.00 24.54
C ILE A 481 30.74 -12.34 24.79
N LYS A 482 30.39 -12.60 26.05
CA LYS A 482 29.52 -13.71 26.45
C LYS A 482 28.19 -13.54 25.71
N MET A 483 28.07 -14.09 24.52
CA MET A 483 26.76 -14.24 23.86
C MET A 483 26.08 -15.44 24.51
N GLN A 484 25.15 -15.17 25.41
CA GLN A 484 24.25 -16.18 25.91
C GLN A 484 23.36 -16.64 24.78
N TYR A 485 23.25 -17.95 24.61
CA TYR A 485 22.41 -18.58 23.61
C TYR A 485 20.96 -18.17 23.80
N LEU A 486 20.34 -17.67 22.74
CA LEU A 486 18.92 -17.41 22.68
C LEU A 486 18.21 -18.68 22.25
N TYR A 487 17.57 -19.35 23.19
CA TYR A 487 16.53 -20.31 22.86
C TYR A 487 15.22 -19.55 22.64
N VAL A 488 14.76 -19.49 21.43
CA VAL A 488 13.35 -19.21 21.15
C VAL A 488 12.64 -20.56 21.19
N GLN A 489 12.02 -20.88 22.34
CA GLN A 489 11.09 -21.99 22.44
C GLN A 489 9.79 -21.66 21.73
#